data_95a45389b9b9d643a7d8f88c0ad942e4
#
_entry.id   95a45389b9b9d643a7d8f88c0ad942e4
#
_cell.length_a   1.000
_cell.length_b   1.000
_cell.length_c   1.000
_cell.angle_alpha   90.00
_cell.angle_beta   90.00
_cell.angle_gamma   90.00
#
_symmetry.space_group_name_H-M   'P 1'
#
loop_
_entity.id
_entity.type
_entity.pdbx_description
1 polymer ?
#
loop_
_entity_poly.entity_id
_entity_poly.type
_entity_poly.pdbx_seq_one_letter_code
_entity_poly.pdbx_strand_id
1 'polypeptide(L)'
;MVRWAVARIAASLIVATMASGLAPAPPGSDATVRFARISNDPVAHGARLSRVLGCSGCHGALLTGQDWSEPGFARIWTSNLTRAVPSYSDPQLAAAIRGGVRRDGSPLWDMPSHLFMQIANSDMTAVIAYLRSRPPAGPARPLPVFEAGARKEIADGRYRSSPANVARVDTALPADLGAEFALGRHIVRATCAECHGPDLRGGVPYPGAIARPDLRIAAGYDTEQFERLLTNGIAIGDRDVGLMSQVARGRYKYLTEDERAAVLAYLHRLAQPTS
;
A
#
# COMPACT_ATOMS: atom_id res chain seq x y z
N MET A 1 -45.17 68.66 9.08
CA MET A 1 -44.91 67.86 7.86
C MET A 1 -43.45 67.38 7.95
N VAL A 2 -43.20 66.16 8.40
CA VAL A 2 -41.88 65.56 8.53
C VAL A 2 -41.85 64.35 7.60
N ARG A 3 -41.00 64.37 6.55
CA ARG A 3 -40.85 63.29 5.59
C ARG A 3 -39.74 62.36 6.12
N TRP A 4 -40.12 61.09 6.36
CA TRP A 4 -39.20 60.00 6.68
C TRP A 4 -38.67 59.39 5.37
N ALA A 5 -37.37 59.45 5.20
CA ALA A 5 -36.67 58.76 4.11
C ALA A 5 -36.33 57.34 4.55
N VAL A 6 -36.87 56.33 3.86
CA VAL A 6 -36.56 54.92 4.10
C VAL A 6 -35.32 54.55 3.28
N ALA A 7 -34.18 54.34 3.92
CA ALA A 7 -33.00 53.82 3.30
C ALA A 7 -33.14 52.29 3.11
N ARG A 8 -33.13 51.86 1.82
CA ARG A 8 -33.07 50.43 1.48
C ARG A 8 -31.63 49.97 1.55
N ILE A 9 -31.33 49.13 2.53
CA ILE A 9 -30.03 48.41 2.61
C ILE A 9 -30.18 47.18 1.72
N ALA A 10 -29.46 47.17 0.61
CA ALA A 10 -29.32 45.98 -0.23
C ALA A 10 -28.27 45.08 0.41
N ALA A 11 -28.72 43.98 0.97
CA ALA A 11 -27.84 42.92 1.44
C ALA A 11 -27.38 42.07 0.27
N SER A 12 -26.13 42.26 -0.18
CA SER A 12 -25.51 41.39 -1.16
C SER A 12 -25.11 40.08 -0.50
N LEU A 13 -25.87 39.01 -0.79
CA LEU A 13 -25.45 37.65 -0.43
C LEU A 13 -24.25 37.25 -1.31
N ILE A 14 -23.07 37.22 -0.75
CA ILE A 14 -21.89 36.58 -1.35
C ILE A 14 -22.07 35.06 -1.13
N VAL A 15 -22.51 34.35 -2.15
CA VAL A 15 -22.47 32.89 -2.17
C VAL A 15 -21.01 32.49 -2.41
N ALA A 16 -20.30 32.15 -1.32
CA ALA A 16 -19.00 31.53 -1.41
C ALA A 16 -19.21 30.08 -1.89
N THR A 17 -18.98 29.84 -3.18
CA THR A 17 -18.85 28.48 -3.73
C THR A 17 -17.58 27.86 -3.15
N MET A 18 -17.76 27.06 -2.11
CA MET A 18 -16.71 26.14 -1.64
C MET A 18 -16.47 25.12 -2.74
N ALA A 19 -15.51 25.41 -3.63
CA ALA A 19 -14.93 24.39 -4.49
C ALA A 19 -14.22 23.39 -3.58
N SER A 20 -14.84 22.23 -3.38
CA SER A 20 -14.18 21.08 -2.75
C SER A 20 -13.06 20.64 -3.69
N GLY A 21 -11.92 21.32 -3.61
CA GLY A 21 -10.71 20.91 -4.29
C GLY A 21 -10.28 19.59 -3.67
N LEU A 22 -10.41 18.48 -4.42
CA LEU A 22 -9.61 17.30 -4.13
C LEU A 22 -8.15 17.76 -4.04
N ALA A 23 -7.56 17.56 -2.85
CA ALA A 23 -6.12 17.75 -2.73
C ALA A 23 -5.45 16.92 -3.84
N PRO A 24 -4.55 17.49 -4.65
CA PRO A 24 -3.86 16.72 -5.66
C PRO A 24 -3.17 15.55 -4.96
N ALA A 25 -3.32 14.34 -5.53
CA ALA A 25 -2.55 13.20 -5.07
C ALA A 25 -1.06 13.62 -5.03
N PRO A 26 -0.32 13.25 -3.98
CA PRO A 26 1.10 13.61 -3.90
C PRO A 26 1.76 13.21 -5.20
N PRO A 27 2.58 14.10 -5.81
CA PRO A 27 3.23 13.81 -7.06
C PRO A 27 3.98 12.50 -6.88
N GLY A 28 3.64 11.50 -7.70
CA GLY A 28 4.45 10.29 -7.77
C GLY A 28 5.85 10.78 -8.07
N SER A 29 6.78 10.56 -7.15
CA SER A 29 8.15 10.96 -7.36
C SER A 29 8.58 10.40 -8.73
N ASP A 30 9.25 11.19 -9.57
CA ASP A 30 10.10 10.68 -10.63
C ASP A 30 11.27 9.93 -9.98
N ALA A 31 10.91 9.00 -9.09
CA ALA A 31 11.84 8.24 -8.33
C ALA A 31 12.78 7.56 -9.31
N THR A 32 14.04 7.90 -9.24
CA THR A 32 15.10 7.25 -10.02
C THR A 32 15.16 5.75 -9.72
N VAL A 33 14.62 5.33 -8.58
CA VAL A 33 14.57 3.96 -8.10
C VAL A 33 13.25 3.29 -8.50
N ARG A 34 13.35 2.21 -9.25
CA ARG A 34 12.22 1.42 -9.76
C ARG A 34 12.54 -0.06 -9.71
N PHE A 35 11.51 -0.90 -9.78
CA PHE A 35 11.68 -2.33 -9.94
C PHE A 35 12.33 -2.68 -11.28
N ALA A 36 13.09 -3.78 -11.31
CA ALA A 36 13.71 -4.27 -12.53
C ALA A 36 12.64 -4.59 -13.59
N ARG A 37 12.84 -4.08 -14.80
CA ARG A 37 11.94 -4.34 -15.92
C ARG A 37 12.33 -5.64 -16.62
N ILE A 38 11.56 -6.70 -16.41
CA ILE A 38 11.82 -8.02 -17.01
C ILE A 38 11.07 -8.26 -18.32
N SER A 39 10.19 -7.35 -18.73
CA SER A 39 9.42 -7.42 -19.97
C SER A 39 9.13 -6.04 -20.52
N ASN A 40 9.19 -5.91 -21.85
CA ASN A 40 8.75 -4.69 -22.55
C ASN A 40 7.23 -4.58 -22.63
N ASP A 41 6.49 -5.67 -22.47
CA ASP A 41 5.04 -5.66 -22.33
C ASP A 41 4.65 -5.09 -20.97
N PRO A 42 3.96 -3.94 -20.91
CA PRO A 42 3.56 -3.32 -19.66
C PRO A 42 2.58 -4.20 -18.86
N VAL A 43 1.77 -5.00 -19.52
CA VAL A 43 0.83 -5.91 -18.85
C VAL A 43 1.58 -7.04 -18.14
N ALA A 44 2.56 -7.65 -18.80
CA ALA A 44 3.40 -8.71 -18.20
C ALA A 44 4.23 -8.17 -17.02
N HIS A 45 4.85 -6.99 -17.20
CA HIS A 45 5.58 -6.33 -16.11
C HIS A 45 4.67 -5.97 -14.95
N GLY A 46 3.50 -5.38 -15.21
CA GLY A 46 2.50 -5.04 -14.21
C GLY A 46 1.94 -6.27 -13.48
N ALA A 47 1.75 -7.39 -14.18
CA ALA A 47 1.36 -8.65 -13.58
C ALA A 47 2.38 -9.14 -12.53
N ARG A 48 3.69 -9.05 -12.85
CA ARG A 48 4.75 -9.34 -11.89
C ARG A 48 4.69 -8.41 -10.69
N LEU A 49 4.66 -7.09 -10.93
CA LEU A 49 4.60 -6.10 -9.85
C LEU A 49 3.36 -6.27 -8.96
N SER A 50 2.20 -6.54 -9.54
CA SER A 50 0.98 -6.84 -8.80
C SER A 50 1.14 -8.01 -7.82
N ARG A 51 1.94 -9.03 -8.17
CA ARG A 51 2.29 -10.15 -7.27
C ARG A 51 3.26 -9.71 -6.20
N VAL A 52 4.35 -9.05 -6.56
CA VAL A 52 5.36 -8.54 -5.61
C VAL A 52 4.74 -7.60 -4.59
N LEU A 53 3.90 -6.66 -5.03
CA LEU A 53 3.19 -5.70 -4.17
C LEU A 53 2.03 -6.32 -3.38
N GLY A 54 1.67 -7.58 -3.64
CA GLY A 54 0.68 -8.33 -2.86
C GLY A 54 -0.78 -8.03 -3.21
N CYS A 55 -1.08 -7.46 -4.37
CA CYS A 55 -2.47 -7.15 -4.75
C CYS A 55 -3.38 -8.38 -4.67
N SER A 56 -2.92 -9.54 -5.15
CA SER A 56 -3.68 -10.78 -5.11
C SER A 56 -3.86 -11.37 -3.70
N GLY A 57 -3.03 -11.00 -2.74
CA GLY A 57 -3.17 -11.43 -1.35
C GLY A 57 -4.45 -10.88 -0.73
N CYS A 58 -4.70 -9.60 -0.94
CA CYS A 58 -5.88 -8.91 -0.42
C CYS A 58 -7.09 -8.99 -1.36
N HIS A 59 -6.88 -8.81 -2.67
CA HIS A 59 -7.99 -8.77 -3.63
C HIS A 59 -8.37 -10.14 -4.22
N GLY A 60 -7.73 -11.22 -3.75
CA GLY A 60 -7.93 -12.59 -4.25
C GLY A 60 -7.13 -12.87 -5.53
N ALA A 61 -6.89 -14.14 -5.82
CA ALA A 61 -6.08 -14.57 -6.96
C ALA A 61 -6.62 -14.07 -8.32
N LEU A 62 -7.93 -13.90 -8.43
CA LEU A 62 -8.61 -13.38 -9.61
C LEU A 62 -8.90 -11.87 -9.52
N LEU A 63 -8.46 -11.18 -8.46
CA LEU A 63 -8.71 -9.77 -8.17
C LEU A 63 -10.20 -9.42 -8.04
N THR A 64 -11.04 -10.37 -7.65
CA THR A 64 -12.51 -10.22 -7.51
C THR A 64 -12.95 -9.81 -6.11
N GLY A 65 -12.00 -9.51 -5.22
CA GLY A 65 -12.22 -9.13 -3.83
C GLY A 65 -12.55 -10.30 -2.92
N GLN A 66 -12.30 -10.13 -1.64
CA GLN A 66 -12.52 -11.10 -0.58
C GLN A 66 -13.40 -10.52 0.52
N ASP A 67 -14.09 -11.37 1.24
CA ASP A 67 -14.82 -11.02 2.45
C ASP A 67 -13.85 -11.03 3.65
N TRP A 68 -13.76 -9.89 4.32
CA TRP A 68 -12.98 -9.69 5.53
C TRP A 68 -13.87 -9.28 6.69
N SER A 69 -15.17 -9.58 6.58
CA SER A 69 -16.14 -9.22 7.61
C SER A 69 -15.82 -9.91 8.94
N GLU A 70 -15.89 -9.15 10.02
CA GLU A 70 -15.70 -9.63 11.38
C GLU A 70 -16.93 -9.20 12.23
N PRO A 71 -17.68 -10.15 12.81
CA PRO A 71 -18.85 -9.86 13.61
C PRO A 71 -18.52 -8.92 14.79
N GLY A 72 -19.34 -7.90 15.00
CA GLY A 72 -19.15 -6.88 16.04
C GLY A 72 -18.11 -5.81 15.68
N PHE A 73 -17.31 -6.02 14.64
CA PHE A 73 -16.33 -5.04 14.16
C PHE A 73 -16.78 -4.36 12.87
N ALA A 74 -16.80 -5.08 11.74
CA ALA A 74 -17.22 -4.50 10.47
C ALA A 74 -17.67 -5.58 9.48
N ARG A 75 -18.59 -5.21 8.59
CA ARG A 75 -18.79 -5.92 7.32
C ARG A 75 -17.99 -5.21 6.25
N ILE A 76 -16.91 -5.84 5.81
CA ILE A 76 -15.94 -5.23 4.91
C ILE A 76 -15.48 -6.23 3.86
N TRP A 77 -15.39 -5.76 2.63
CA TRP A 77 -14.87 -6.52 1.49
C TRP A 77 -13.74 -5.74 0.84
N THR A 78 -12.68 -6.43 0.48
CA THR A 78 -11.70 -5.85 -0.43
C THR A 78 -12.34 -5.63 -1.80
N SER A 79 -11.96 -4.58 -2.49
CA SER A 79 -12.58 -4.22 -3.77
C SER A 79 -12.41 -5.31 -4.82
N ASN A 80 -13.48 -5.59 -5.59
CA ASN A 80 -13.36 -6.32 -6.84
C ASN A 80 -12.73 -5.41 -7.89
N LEU A 81 -11.41 -5.56 -8.11
CA LEU A 81 -10.66 -4.70 -9.03
C LEU A 81 -11.10 -4.86 -10.48
N THR A 82 -11.55 -6.07 -10.88
CA THR A 82 -12.00 -6.33 -12.25
C THR A 82 -13.25 -5.51 -12.63
N ARG A 83 -14.04 -5.12 -11.63
CA ARG A 83 -15.24 -4.27 -11.82
C ARG A 83 -15.01 -2.81 -11.45
N ALA A 84 -14.15 -2.53 -10.48
CA ALA A 84 -13.89 -1.15 -10.07
C ALA A 84 -13.02 -0.40 -11.09
N VAL A 85 -11.93 -1.01 -11.55
CA VAL A 85 -10.93 -0.39 -12.42
C VAL A 85 -11.51 0.23 -13.70
N PRO A 86 -12.45 -0.38 -14.43
CA PRO A 86 -13.03 0.25 -15.61
C PRO A 86 -13.69 1.63 -15.39
N SER A 87 -14.13 1.90 -14.15
CA SER A 87 -14.80 3.17 -13.81
C SER A 87 -13.87 4.30 -13.37
N TYR A 88 -12.56 4.05 -13.33
CA TYR A 88 -11.53 5.01 -12.93
C TYR A 88 -10.68 5.43 -14.11
N SER A 89 -10.26 6.70 -14.16
CA SER A 89 -9.13 7.11 -15.00
C SER A 89 -7.81 6.62 -14.41
N ASP A 90 -6.72 6.60 -15.20
CA ASP A 90 -5.40 6.19 -14.68
C ASP A 90 -4.90 7.08 -13.53
N PRO A 91 -5.03 8.41 -13.59
CA PRO A 91 -4.71 9.26 -12.45
C PRO A 91 -5.54 8.94 -11.20
N GLN A 92 -6.84 8.63 -11.36
CA GLN A 92 -7.69 8.23 -10.24
C GLN A 92 -7.28 6.88 -9.64
N LEU A 93 -6.87 5.91 -10.46
CA LEU A 93 -6.33 4.63 -9.98
C LEU A 93 -5.02 4.83 -9.23
N ALA A 94 -4.11 5.64 -9.77
CA ALA A 94 -2.87 5.97 -9.10
C ALA A 94 -3.12 6.66 -7.75
N ALA A 95 -4.09 7.60 -7.69
CA ALA A 95 -4.50 8.25 -6.46
C ALA A 95 -5.10 7.26 -5.44
N ALA A 96 -5.95 6.33 -5.89
CA ALA A 96 -6.51 5.30 -5.03
C ALA A 96 -5.43 4.37 -4.46
N ILE A 97 -4.47 3.95 -5.29
CA ILE A 97 -3.39 3.05 -4.85
C ILE A 97 -2.43 3.78 -3.90
N ARG A 98 -1.97 4.99 -4.25
CA ARG A 98 -0.97 5.74 -3.46
C ARG A 98 -1.55 6.52 -2.30
N GLY A 99 -2.74 7.07 -2.48
CA GLY A 99 -3.37 7.99 -1.51
C GLY A 99 -4.50 7.39 -0.71
N GLY A 100 -5.01 6.23 -1.11
CA GLY A 100 -6.12 5.58 -0.43
C GLY A 100 -7.47 6.27 -0.59
N VAL A 101 -7.66 7.05 -1.67
CA VAL A 101 -8.87 7.85 -1.91
C VAL A 101 -9.60 7.33 -3.14
N ARG A 102 -10.89 7.04 -3.02
CA ARG A 102 -11.74 6.64 -4.13
C ARG A 102 -11.99 7.81 -5.09
N ARG A 103 -12.48 7.51 -6.30
CA ARG A 103 -12.79 8.52 -7.32
C ARG A 103 -13.84 9.55 -6.88
N ASP A 104 -14.69 9.20 -5.92
CA ASP A 104 -15.71 10.07 -5.32
C ASP A 104 -15.20 10.85 -4.10
N GLY A 105 -13.92 10.75 -3.78
CA GLY A 105 -13.29 11.40 -2.64
C GLY A 105 -13.42 10.64 -1.32
N SER A 106 -14.20 9.56 -1.26
CA SER A 106 -14.34 8.78 -0.04
C SER A 106 -13.08 7.97 0.27
N PRO A 107 -12.76 7.73 1.56
CA PRO A 107 -11.55 7.00 1.93
C PRO A 107 -11.66 5.50 1.63
N LEU A 108 -10.54 4.90 1.24
CA LEU A 108 -10.34 3.47 1.34
C LEU A 108 -10.01 3.09 2.80
N TRP A 109 -10.30 1.83 3.13
CA TRP A 109 -9.95 1.22 4.41
C TRP A 109 -9.17 -0.07 4.12
N ASP A 110 -8.20 -0.38 4.99
CA ASP A 110 -7.31 -1.54 4.91
C ASP A 110 -6.43 -1.63 3.64
N MET A 111 -6.56 -0.69 2.70
CA MET A 111 -5.60 -0.58 1.60
C MET A 111 -4.30 0.03 2.13
N PRO A 112 -3.14 -0.65 2.03
CA PRO A 112 -1.89 -0.16 2.58
C PRO A 112 -1.23 0.89 1.67
N SER A 113 -1.98 1.92 1.30
CA SER A 113 -1.57 2.97 0.34
C SER A 113 -0.28 3.67 0.75
N HIS A 114 -0.03 3.80 2.05
CA HIS A 114 1.20 4.39 2.58
C HIS A 114 2.48 3.65 2.16
N LEU A 115 2.41 2.36 1.84
CA LEU A 115 3.53 1.58 1.31
C LEU A 115 3.80 1.90 -0.17
N PHE A 116 2.77 2.35 -0.89
CA PHE A 116 2.82 2.52 -2.34
C PHE A 116 3.04 3.97 -2.78
N MET A 117 3.12 4.92 -1.85
CA MET A 117 3.28 6.35 -2.13
C MET A 117 4.45 6.65 -3.07
N GLN A 118 5.56 5.93 -2.89
CA GLN A 118 6.82 6.16 -3.60
C GLN A 118 7.09 5.17 -4.75
N ILE A 119 6.09 4.39 -5.17
CA ILE A 119 6.21 3.56 -6.37
C ILE A 119 6.43 4.48 -7.57
N ALA A 120 7.45 4.20 -8.38
CA ALA A 120 7.78 4.97 -9.58
C ALA A 120 6.59 5.06 -10.54
N ASN A 121 6.47 6.16 -11.29
CA ASN A 121 5.36 6.35 -12.22
C ASN A 121 5.32 5.26 -13.30
N SER A 122 6.48 4.83 -13.81
CA SER A 122 6.56 3.74 -14.78
C SER A 122 6.02 2.41 -14.24
N ASP A 123 6.33 2.09 -12.98
CA ASP A 123 5.88 0.87 -12.32
C ASP A 123 4.37 0.93 -12.04
N MET A 124 3.88 2.09 -11.58
CA MET A 124 2.45 2.32 -11.38
C MET A 124 1.67 2.20 -12.69
N THR A 125 2.18 2.77 -13.78
CA THR A 125 1.58 2.64 -15.12
C THR A 125 1.49 1.18 -15.55
N ALA A 126 2.53 0.38 -15.31
CA ALA A 126 2.52 -1.05 -15.61
C ALA A 126 1.49 -1.81 -14.76
N VAL A 127 1.42 -1.53 -13.46
CA VAL A 127 0.39 -2.12 -12.57
C VAL A 127 -1.01 -1.77 -13.08
N ILE A 128 -1.28 -0.53 -13.42
CA ILE A 128 -2.58 -0.08 -13.96
C ILE A 128 -2.88 -0.79 -15.28
N ALA A 129 -1.92 -0.92 -16.20
CA ALA A 129 -2.09 -1.65 -17.46
C ALA A 129 -2.51 -3.11 -17.21
N TYR A 130 -1.87 -3.79 -16.26
CA TYR A 130 -2.26 -5.14 -15.87
C TYR A 130 -3.67 -5.18 -15.27
N LEU A 131 -4.02 -4.28 -14.37
CA LEU A 131 -5.36 -4.25 -13.77
C LEU A 131 -6.44 -4.04 -14.83
N ARG A 132 -6.20 -3.20 -15.84
CA ARG A 132 -7.11 -2.95 -16.96
C ARG A 132 -7.24 -4.15 -17.91
N SER A 133 -6.22 -4.97 -18.03
CA SER A 133 -6.26 -6.18 -18.87
C SER A 133 -7.16 -7.28 -18.30
N ARG A 134 -7.63 -7.12 -17.04
CA ARG A 134 -8.46 -8.14 -16.38
C ARG A 134 -9.93 -8.02 -16.80
N PRO A 135 -10.53 -9.05 -17.40
CA PRO A 135 -11.95 -9.02 -17.75
C PRO A 135 -12.81 -8.94 -16.49
N PRO A 136 -13.96 -8.26 -16.53
CA PRO A 136 -14.89 -8.19 -15.40
C PRO A 136 -15.35 -9.60 -14.99
N ALA A 137 -15.21 -9.92 -13.70
CA ALA A 137 -15.60 -11.21 -13.12
C ALA A 137 -16.17 -11.02 -11.70
N GLY A 138 -16.94 -11.99 -11.23
CA GLY A 138 -17.53 -11.98 -9.88
C GLY A 138 -18.49 -10.81 -9.62
N PRO A 139 -19.08 -10.73 -8.43
CA PRO A 139 -19.99 -9.64 -8.04
C PRO A 139 -19.23 -8.34 -7.71
N ALA A 140 -19.93 -7.20 -7.82
CA ALA A 140 -19.47 -5.97 -7.19
C ALA A 140 -19.40 -6.16 -5.66
N ARG A 141 -18.45 -5.49 -4.99
CA ARG A 141 -18.33 -5.54 -3.54
C ARG A 141 -18.93 -4.27 -2.94
N PRO A 142 -19.72 -4.39 -1.86
CA PRO A 142 -20.32 -3.23 -1.20
C PRO A 142 -19.26 -2.39 -0.47
N LEU A 143 -19.64 -1.17 -0.12
CA LEU A 143 -18.83 -0.33 0.76
C LEU A 143 -18.80 -0.92 2.19
N PRO A 144 -17.77 -0.60 2.99
CA PRO A 144 -17.68 -1.06 4.37
C PRO A 144 -18.85 -0.55 5.21
N VAL A 145 -19.35 -1.41 6.10
CA VAL A 145 -20.30 -1.05 7.15
C VAL A 145 -19.63 -1.30 8.50
N PHE A 146 -19.32 -0.23 9.22
CA PHE A 146 -18.66 -0.30 10.52
C PHE A 146 -19.67 -0.56 11.63
N GLU A 147 -19.40 -1.57 12.45
CA GLU A 147 -20.18 -1.91 13.64
C GLU A 147 -19.59 -1.22 14.89
N ALA A 148 -20.08 -1.53 16.07
CA ALA A 148 -19.70 -0.83 17.31
C ALA A 148 -18.20 -0.92 17.59
N GLY A 149 -17.59 -2.08 17.35
CA GLY A 149 -16.14 -2.29 17.55
C GLY A 149 -15.30 -1.37 16.66
N ALA A 150 -15.53 -1.39 15.35
CA ALA A 150 -14.80 -0.53 14.44
C ALA A 150 -15.02 0.96 14.72
N ARG A 151 -16.28 1.37 15.01
CA ARG A 151 -16.56 2.77 15.36
C ARG A 151 -15.78 3.23 16.59
N LYS A 152 -15.67 2.36 17.61
CA LYS A 152 -14.85 2.64 18.79
C LYS A 152 -13.38 2.78 18.43
N GLU A 153 -12.81 1.84 17.69
CA GLU A 153 -11.41 1.89 17.28
C GLU A 153 -11.09 3.11 16.39
N ILE A 154 -12.04 3.54 15.55
CA ILE A 154 -11.93 4.76 14.73
C ILE A 154 -11.93 5.99 15.64
N ALA A 155 -12.86 6.08 16.60
CA ALA A 155 -12.94 7.20 17.55
C ALA A 155 -11.68 7.31 18.42
N ASP A 156 -11.12 6.17 18.83
CA ASP A 156 -9.87 6.10 19.60
C ASP A 156 -8.61 6.31 18.72
N GLY A 157 -8.77 6.46 17.40
CA GLY A 157 -7.68 6.65 16.44
C GLY A 157 -6.79 5.43 16.25
N ARG A 158 -7.22 4.23 16.65
CA ARG A 158 -6.49 2.97 16.45
C ARG A 158 -6.76 2.35 15.09
N TYR A 159 -8.01 2.36 14.63
CA TYR A 159 -8.37 1.96 13.26
C TYR A 159 -8.53 3.20 12.39
N ARG A 160 -7.75 3.29 11.33
CA ARG A 160 -7.65 4.50 10.48
C ARG A 160 -7.90 4.17 9.03
N SER A 161 -8.48 5.14 8.32
CA SER A 161 -8.60 5.07 6.87
C SER A 161 -7.22 5.10 6.19
N SER A 162 -7.13 4.57 4.98
CA SER A 162 -5.91 4.56 4.20
C SER A 162 -5.30 5.95 4.00
N PRO A 163 -6.06 7.02 3.65
CA PRO A 163 -5.48 8.36 3.55
C PRO A 163 -4.98 8.90 4.91
N ALA A 164 -5.63 8.55 6.03
CA ALA A 164 -5.12 8.93 7.35
C ALA A 164 -3.78 8.23 7.67
N ASN A 165 -3.59 6.99 7.24
CA ASN A 165 -2.30 6.30 7.35
C ASN A 165 -1.25 6.94 6.44
N VAL A 166 -1.62 7.31 5.19
CA VAL A 166 -0.74 8.04 4.26
C VAL A 166 -0.25 9.36 4.87
N ALA A 167 -1.14 10.13 5.50
CA ALA A 167 -0.80 11.41 6.11
C ALA A 167 0.12 11.29 7.34
N ARG A 168 0.23 10.11 7.93
CA ARG A 168 1.02 9.87 9.16
C ARG A 168 2.32 9.11 8.93
N VAL A 169 2.54 8.58 7.72
CA VAL A 169 3.74 7.80 7.45
C VAL A 169 4.97 8.69 7.52
N ASP A 170 5.98 8.22 8.22
CA ASP A 170 7.31 8.84 8.17
C ASP A 170 8.02 8.39 6.88
N THR A 171 8.14 9.30 5.94
CA THR A 171 8.77 9.05 4.64
C THR A 171 10.28 8.87 4.73
N ALA A 172 10.91 9.21 5.85
CA ALA A 172 12.32 8.92 6.11
C ALA A 172 12.56 7.42 6.36
N LEU A 173 11.52 6.68 6.78
CA LEU A 173 11.61 5.26 7.03
C LEU A 173 11.26 4.42 5.79
N PRO A 174 11.82 3.22 5.64
CA PRO A 174 13.00 2.71 6.34
C PRO A 174 14.22 3.61 6.11
N ALA A 175 15.21 3.53 7.02
CA ALA A 175 16.36 4.44 7.03
C ALA A 175 17.07 4.56 5.67
N ASP A 176 17.50 5.76 5.31
CA ASP A 176 18.38 5.98 4.16
C ASP A 176 19.82 5.60 4.56
N LEU A 177 20.38 4.64 3.84
CA LEU A 177 21.70 4.08 4.13
C LEU A 177 22.72 4.35 3.01
N GLY A 178 22.33 5.19 2.04
CA GLY A 178 23.13 5.56 0.89
C GLY A 178 22.55 5.11 -0.44
N ALA A 179 23.04 5.71 -1.52
CA ALA A 179 22.52 5.51 -2.87
C ALA A 179 22.64 4.04 -3.35
N GLU A 180 23.68 3.35 -2.94
CA GLU A 180 23.94 1.95 -3.27
C GLU A 180 22.89 1.00 -2.67
N PHE A 181 22.20 1.39 -1.62
CA PHE A 181 21.13 0.64 -0.97
C PHE A 181 19.72 1.08 -1.38
N ALA A 182 19.61 2.05 -2.28
CA ALA A 182 18.34 2.69 -2.63
C ALA A 182 17.31 1.70 -3.19
N LEU A 183 17.71 0.72 -4.01
CA LEU A 183 16.82 -0.32 -4.54
C LEU A 183 16.31 -1.22 -3.43
N GLY A 184 17.17 -1.72 -2.57
CA GLY A 184 16.79 -2.55 -1.43
C GLY A 184 15.82 -1.81 -0.50
N ARG A 185 16.12 -0.54 -0.16
CA ARG A 185 15.24 0.35 0.61
C ARG A 185 13.86 0.50 -0.04
N HIS A 186 13.82 0.74 -1.34
CA HIS A 186 12.57 0.89 -2.09
C HIS A 186 11.70 -0.37 -1.99
N ILE A 187 12.31 -1.54 -2.21
CA ILE A 187 11.61 -2.83 -2.16
C ILE A 187 11.10 -3.12 -0.75
N VAL A 188 11.94 -3.01 0.29
CA VAL A 188 11.49 -3.32 1.67
C VAL A 188 10.40 -2.36 2.14
N ARG A 189 10.42 -1.09 1.72
CA ARG A 189 9.35 -0.13 1.99
C ARG A 189 8.03 -0.57 1.38
N ALA A 190 8.04 -0.96 0.11
CA ALA A 190 6.83 -1.32 -0.62
C ALA A 190 6.28 -2.71 -0.25
N THR A 191 7.05 -3.54 0.45
CA THR A 191 6.72 -4.95 0.67
C THR A 191 6.89 -5.41 2.12
N CYS A 192 8.10 -5.38 2.66
CA CYS A 192 8.40 -5.93 3.98
C CYS A 192 7.79 -5.09 5.12
N ALA A 193 7.73 -3.77 4.94
CA ALA A 193 7.20 -2.85 5.94
C ALA A 193 5.71 -3.08 6.25
N GLU A 194 4.96 -3.76 5.38
CA GLU A 194 3.56 -4.15 5.63
C GLU A 194 3.41 -4.97 6.91
N CYS A 195 4.34 -5.88 7.15
CA CYS A 195 4.31 -6.78 8.30
C CYS A 195 5.33 -6.41 9.38
N HIS A 196 6.50 -5.90 8.98
CA HIS A 196 7.62 -5.63 9.88
C HIS A 196 7.71 -4.17 10.36
N GLY A 197 6.70 -3.36 10.01
CA GLY A 197 6.67 -1.93 10.36
C GLY A 197 7.56 -1.07 9.47
N PRO A 198 7.33 0.25 9.47
CA PRO A 198 8.06 1.18 8.61
C PRO A 198 9.56 1.28 8.95
N ASP A 199 9.94 1.02 10.20
CA ASP A 199 11.33 0.96 10.67
C ASP A 199 11.96 -0.43 10.56
N LEU A 200 11.19 -1.43 10.10
CA LEU A 200 11.55 -2.84 9.95
C LEU A 200 11.93 -3.54 11.27
N ARG A 201 11.54 -2.98 12.41
CA ARG A 201 11.82 -3.54 13.75
C ARG A 201 10.85 -4.64 14.17
N GLY A 202 9.79 -4.85 13.39
CA GLY A 202 8.78 -5.85 13.71
C GLY A 202 7.89 -5.44 14.87
N GLY A 203 7.58 -6.40 15.73
CA GLY A 203 6.68 -6.20 16.88
C GLY A 203 5.37 -6.96 16.75
N VAL A 204 4.43 -6.69 17.64
CA VAL A 204 3.09 -7.29 17.63
C VAL A 204 2.12 -6.33 16.92
N PRO A 205 1.62 -6.66 15.73
CA PRO A 205 0.83 -5.72 14.92
C PRO A 205 -0.54 -5.38 15.53
N TYR A 206 -1.13 -6.32 16.30
CA TYR A 206 -2.36 -6.11 17.07
C TYR A 206 -2.43 -7.12 18.24
N PRO A 207 -3.23 -6.88 19.29
CA PRO A 207 -3.35 -7.79 20.44
C PRO A 207 -3.67 -9.22 20.01
N GLY A 208 -2.89 -10.18 20.49
CA GLY A 208 -3.05 -11.62 20.16
C GLY A 208 -2.37 -12.06 18.86
N ALA A 209 -1.82 -11.15 18.05
CA ALA A 209 -1.07 -11.53 16.87
C ALA A 209 0.32 -12.12 17.22
N ILE A 210 0.81 -12.97 16.33
CA ILE A 210 2.19 -13.46 16.42
C ILE A 210 3.14 -12.28 16.13
N ALA A 211 4.13 -12.10 17.02
CA ALA A 211 5.15 -11.07 16.85
C ALA A 211 5.94 -11.27 15.55
N ARG A 212 6.22 -10.17 14.84
CA ARG A 212 7.09 -10.14 13.68
C ARG A 212 8.52 -9.85 14.12
N PRO A 213 9.53 -10.54 13.61
CA PRO A 213 10.91 -10.27 13.99
C PRO A 213 11.40 -8.92 13.47
N ASP A 214 12.38 -8.35 14.15
CA ASP A 214 13.22 -7.27 13.60
C ASP A 214 14.00 -7.82 12.40
N LEU A 215 13.94 -7.15 11.27
CA LEU A 215 14.60 -7.60 10.03
C LEU A 215 16.13 -7.52 10.07
N ARG A 216 16.73 -6.95 11.13
CA ARG A 216 18.18 -7.10 11.37
C ARG A 216 18.60 -8.55 11.55
N ILE A 217 17.67 -9.46 11.87
CA ILE A 217 17.92 -10.91 11.88
C ILE A 217 18.45 -11.41 10.53
N ALA A 218 18.19 -10.70 9.43
CA ALA A 218 18.71 -11.02 8.10
C ALA A 218 20.25 -10.98 8.03
N ALA A 219 20.92 -10.32 8.97
CA ALA A 219 22.37 -10.36 9.08
C ALA A 219 22.94 -11.79 9.30
N GLY A 220 22.11 -12.71 9.78
CA GLY A 220 22.48 -14.13 9.93
C GLY A 220 22.32 -14.98 8.66
N TYR A 221 21.82 -14.39 7.57
CA TYR A 221 21.61 -15.09 6.31
C TYR A 221 22.77 -14.79 5.34
N ASP A 222 23.32 -15.81 4.71
CA ASP A 222 24.09 -15.65 3.49
C ASP A 222 23.16 -15.49 2.26
N THR A 223 23.74 -15.27 1.09
CA THR A 223 22.98 -15.03 -0.15
C THR A 223 22.13 -16.23 -0.53
N GLU A 224 22.66 -17.46 -0.44
CA GLU A 224 21.94 -18.68 -0.83
C GLU A 224 20.76 -18.95 0.12
N GLN A 225 20.98 -18.84 1.41
CA GLN A 225 19.96 -19.01 2.44
C GLN A 225 18.83 -17.98 2.30
N PHE A 226 19.18 -16.71 2.01
CA PHE A 226 18.19 -15.64 1.84
C PHE A 226 17.41 -15.84 0.54
N GLU A 227 18.09 -16.19 -0.55
CA GLU A 227 17.47 -16.56 -1.82
C GLU A 227 16.45 -17.69 -1.63
N ARG A 228 16.84 -18.75 -0.92
CA ARG A 228 15.99 -19.89 -0.60
C ARG A 228 14.78 -19.49 0.25
N LEU A 229 14.97 -18.60 1.22
CA LEU A 229 13.86 -18.06 2.00
C LEU A 229 12.86 -17.32 1.11
N LEU A 230 13.33 -16.39 0.27
CA LEU A 230 12.43 -15.54 -0.52
C LEU A 230 11.79 -16.26 -1.71
N THR A 231 12.40 -17.33 -2.24
CA THR A 231 11.86 -18.11 -3.38
C THR A 231 11.02 -19.28 -2.91
N ASN A 232 11.53 -20.08 -1.97
CA ASN A 232 10.94 -21.36 -1.56
C ASN A 232 10.21 -21.28 -0.21
N GLY A 233 10.41 -20.19 0.53
CA GLY A 233 9.84 -20.00 1.86
C GLY A 233 10.53 -20.89 2.92
N ILE A 234 11.78 -21.29 2.71
CA ILE A 234 12.53 -22.13 3.63
C ILE A 234 13.61 -21.30 4.31
N ALA A 235 13.47 -21.11 5.60
CA ALA A 235 14.44 -20.39 6.44
C ALA A 235 15.64 -21.27 6.83
N ILE A 236 16.66 -20.64 7.44
CA ILE A 236 17.84 -21.34 8.00
C ILE A 236 17.38 -22.51 8.89
N GLY A 237 18.06 -23.64 8.76
CA GLY A 237 17.73 -24.89 9.46
C GLY A 237 16.52 -25.62 8.88
N ASP A 238 16.26 -25.45 7.57
CA ASP A 238 15.22 -26.13 6.81
C ASP A 238 13.79 -25.91 7.34
N ARG A 239 13.54 -24.73 7.91
CA ARG A 239 12.29 -24.44 8.62
C ARG A 239 11.27 -23.74 7.72
N ASP A 240 10.03 -24.18 7.77
CA ASP A 240 8.87 -23.35 7.41
C ASP A 240 8.59 -22.38 8.57
N VAL A 241 8.54 -21.10 8.26
CA VAL A 241 8.32 -20.01 9.24
C VAL A 241 6.92 -19.40 9.10
N GLY A 242 5.97 -20.24 8.77
CA GLY A 242 4.54 -19.90 8.73
C GLY A 242 4.18 -18.85 7.70
N LEU A 243 3.56 -17.74 8.14
CA LEU A 243 3.10 -16.70 7.23
C LEU A 243 4.21 -16.15 6.33
N MET A 244 5.43 -15.97 6.86
CA MET A 244 6.56 -15.48 6.06
C MET A 244 6.91 -16.46 4.93
N SER A 245 6.88 -17.76 5.18
CA SER A 245 7.08 -18.79 4.15
C SER A 245 6.00 -18.72 3.06
N GLN A 246 4.75 -18.51 3.45
CA GLN A 246 3.64 -18.37 2.49
C GLN A 246 3.79 -17.08 1.65
N VAL A 247 4.14 -15.97 2.28
CA VAL A 247 4.39 -14.68 1.60
C VAL A 247 5.55 -14.82 0.62
N ALA A 248 6.65 -15.46 1.01
CA ALA A 248 7.79 -15.72 0.15
C ALA A 248 7.37 -16.47 -1.12
N ARG A 249 6.71 -17.61 -0.96
CA ARG A 249 6.20 -18.44 -2.08
C ARG A 249 5.14 -17.73 -2.92
N GLY A 250 4.34 -16.86 -2.33
CA GLY A 250 3.24 -16.14 -3.00
C GLY A 250 3.66 -14.83 -3.66
N ARG A 251 4.66 -14.14 -3.12
CA ARG A 251 5.04 -12.76 -3.52
C ARG A 251 6.52 -12.65 -3.91
N TYR A 252 7.45 -13.01 -3.03
CA TYR A 252 8.86 -12.63 -3.18
C TYR A 252 9.62 -13.47 -4.17
N LYS A 253 9.14 -14.67 -4.51
CA LYS A 253 9.68 -15.45 -5.64
C LYS A 253 9.59 -14.71 -6.99
N TYR A 254 8.73 -13.68 -7.09
CA TYR A 254 8.59 -12.84 -8.28
C TYR A 254 9.53 -11.63 -8.29
N LEU A 255 10.29 -11.39 -7.24
CA LEU A 255 11.45 -10.51 -7.29
C LEU A 255 12.53 -11.14 -8.18
N THR A 256 13.29 -10.32 -8.90
CA THR A 256 14.46 -10.80 -9.61
C THR A 256 15.58 -11.15 -8.61
N GLU A 257 16.58 -11.89 -9.05
CA GLU A 257 17.76 -12.19 -8.22
C GLU A 257 18.44 -10.90 -7.74
N ASP A 258 18.66 -9.94 -8.65
CA ASP A 258 19.23 -8.63 -8.28
C ASP A 258 18.38 -7.86 -7.26
N GLU A 259 17.07 -7.93 -7.38
CA GLU A 259 16.15 -7.29 -6.42
C GLU A 259 16.25 -7.95 -5.03
N ARG A 260 16.34 -9.30 -4.97
CA ARG A 260 16.52 -10.01 -3.69
C ARG A 260 17.91 -9.75 -3.10
N ALA A 261 18.94 -9.72 -3.93
CA ALA A 261 20.30 -9.35 -3.52
C ALA A 261 20.34 -7.91 -2.96
N ALA A 262 19.68 -6.96 -3.63
CA ALA A 262 19.57 -5.58 -3.14
C ALA A 262 18.86 -5.49 -1.79
N VAL A 263 17.80 -6.28 -1.58
CA VAL A 263 17.11 -6.37 -0.29
C VAL A 263 18.05 -6.89 0.79
N LEU A 264 18.79 -7.99 0.53
CA LEU A 264 19.74 -8.55 1.50
C LEU A 264 20.83 -7.54 1.84
N ALA A 265 21.45 -6.91 0.83
CA ALA A 265 22.47 -5.89 1.04
C ALA A 265 21.97 -4.74 1.91
N TYR A 266 20.76 -4.25 1.66
CA TYR A 266 20.13 -3.22 2.49
C TYR A 266 19.94 -3.70 3.94
N LEU A 267 19.42 -4.90 4.16
CA LEU A 267 19.17 -5.44 5.49
C LEU A 267 20.46 -5.72 6.26
N HIS A 268 21.51 -6.20 5.58
CA HIS A 268 22.85 -6.35 6.17
C HIS A 268 23.40 -4.99 6.63
N ARG A 269 23.30 -3.95 5.79
CA ARG A 269 23.74 -2.61 6.17
C ARG A 269 22.91 -2.04 7.31
N LEU A 270 21.59 -2.30 7.32
CA LEU A 270 20.68 -1.88 8.38
C LEU A 270 21.02 -2.50 9.74
N ALA A 271 21.58 -3.70 9.74
CA ALA A 271 21.97 -4.41 10.97
C ALA A 271 23.32 -3.93 11.55
N GLN A 272 24.12 -3.22 10.77
CA GLN A 272 25.39 -2.68 11.25
C GLN A 272 25.16 -1.45 12.16
N PRO A 273 26.00 -1.25 13.18
CA PRO A 273 25.96 -0.02 13.97
C PRO A 273 26.11 1.21 13.08
N THR A 274 25.32 2.23 13.33
CA THR A 274 25.56 3.56 12.78
C THR A 274 26.78 4.12 13.48
N SER A 275 27.87 4.32 12.74
CA SER A 275 29.08 5.02 13.20
C SER A 275 28.76 6.48 13.50
#